data_5201fdff01ee9bdda09e17e5e35419f8
#
_entry.id   5201fdff01ee9bdda09e17e5e35419f8
#
_cell.length_a   1.000
_cell.length_b   1.000
_cell.length_c   1.000
_cell.angle_alpha   90.00
_cell.angle_beta   90.00
_cell.angle_gamma   90.00
#
_symmetry.space_group_name_H-M   'P 1'
#
loop_
_entity.id
_entity.type
_entity.pdbx_description
1 polymer ?
#
loop_
_entity_poly.entity_id
_entity_poly.type
_entity_poly.pdbx_seq_one_letter_code
_entity_poly.pdbx_strand_id
1 'polypeptide(L)'
;MKWMDRVWALLVLAAAAVLGALLCGHIVDAKQAQTALLLVATTALLVLAGTLVWIGKQLQDILRRLKEQEYTSLLPDEEKNKALPFYPQLWDAVMNQVDMAKESDAAEEYERQATLQALQSQINPHFLYNTLECIRGQALMDGNTSVADMLEALGNFFRYSISRRENVVTLADEINNIRSYMLIQNYRFLNRYQFELEFLEDEEPLLGCYVPKLTLQPIVEKALIHGFQNQKSGCVTLTVDASDSMLMLTISDDGEGMDAAVLEELNRKIQSRQTLLRKPASHGNGIALQNVNRRIMMLYGRSYGLHAYSTPGRGTDVEIILPRITKAEVTP
;
A
#
# COMPACT_ATOMS: atom_id res chain seq x y z
N MET A 1 35.38 15.92 -15.45
CA MET A 1 36.27 15.62 -16.59
C MET A 1 37.62 16.37 -16.51
N LYS A 2 37.64 17.67 -16.61
CA LYS A 2 38.92 18.45 -16.70
C LYS A 2 39.89 18.32 -15.53
N TRP A 3 39.50 17.94 -14.33
CA TRP A 3 40.40 17.84 -13.16
C TRP A 3 41.17 16.49 -13.12
N MET A 4 40.52 15.38 -13.41
CA MET A 4 41.13 14.05 -13.42
C MET A 4 42.10 13.89 -14.61
N ASP A 5 41.72 14.41 -15.78
CA ASP A 5 42.63 14.44 -16.94
C ASP A 5 43.92 15.22 -16.62
N ARG A 6 43.81 16.30 -15.83
CA ARG A 6 44.97 17.06 -15.34
C ARG A 6 45.80 16.27 -14.34
N VAL A 7 45.17 15.52 -13.42
CA VAL A 7 45.89 14.67 -12.43
C VAL A 7 46.58 13.52 -13.13
N TRP A 8 45.96 12.85 -14.09
CA TRP A 8 46.59 11.81 -14.92
C TRP A 8 47.73 12.38 -15.77
N ALA A 9 47.56 13.53 -16.36
CA ALA A 9 48.60 14.20 -17.13
C ALA A 9 49.81 14.56 -16.26
N LEU A 10 49.61 15.04 -15.04
CA LEU A 10 50.66 15.34 -14.08
C LEU A 10 51.42 14.08 -13.61
N LEU A 11 50.73 12.97 -13.41
CA LEU A 11 51.37 11.69 -13.05
C LEU A 11 52.20 11.10 -14.17
N VAL A 12 51.70 11.15 -15.40
CA VAL A 12 52.44 10.71 -16.58
C VAL A 12 53.67 11.59 -16.80
N LEU A 13 53.53 12.92 -16.62
CA LEU A 13 54.66 13.85 -16.69
C LEU A 13 55.69 13.61 -15.59
N ALA A 14 55.29 13.36 -14.34
CA ALA A 14 56.17 13.04 -13.23
C ALA A 14 56.90 11.70 -13.46
N ALA A 15 56.22 10.66 -13.92
CA ALA A 15 56.80 9.38 -14.27
C ALA A 15 57.80 9.50 -15.45
N ALA A 16 57.46 10.29 -16.47
CA ALA A 16 58.34 10.57 -17.62
C ALA A 16 59.59 11.37 -17.18
N ALA A 17 59.45 12.33 -16.27
CA ALA A 17 60.58 13.11 -15.72
C ALA A 17 61.55 12.23 -14.91
N VAL A 18 61.05 11.30 -14.09
CA VAL A 18 61.86 10.34 -13.35
C VAL A 18 62.55 9.36 -14.29
N LEU A 19 61.86 8.86 -15.31
CA LEU A 19 62.45 7.98 -16.32
C LEU A 19 63.52 8.71 -17.14
N GLY A 20 63.30 9.96 -17.50
CA GLY A 20 64.27 10.83 -18.20
C GLY A 20 65.50 11.10 -17.36
N ALA A 21 65.37 11.36 -16.08
CA ALA A 21 66.48 11.56 -15.15
C ALA A 21 67.34 10.28 -14.97
N LEU A 22 66.69 9.11 -14.93
CA LEU A 22 67.30 7.80 -14.90
C LEU A 22 68.12 7.51 -16.19
N LEU A 23 67.55 7.84 -17.33
CA LEU A 23 68.20 7.62 -18.65
C LEU A 23 69.36 8.59 -18.93
N CYS A 24 69.31 9.82 -18.44
CA CYS A 24 70.34 10.81 -18.62
C CYS A 24 71.59 10.61 -17.68
N GLY A 25 71.63 9.55 -16.86
CA GLY A 25 72.75 9.23 -16.01
C GLY A 25 73.03 10.23 -14.89
N HIS A 26 72.12 11.15 -14.57
CA HIS A 26 72.28 12.12 -13.50
C HIS A 26 72.04 11.52 -12.09
N ILE A 27 71.64 10.26 -11.98
CA ILE A 27 71.53 9.55 -10.72
C ILE A 27 72.75 8.68 -10.56
N VAL A 28 73.73 9.23 -9.92
CA VAL A 28 75.06 8.61 -9.71
C VAL A 28 75.09 7.63 -8.53
N ASP A 29 74.03 7.62 -7.68
CA ASP A 29 74.05 6.78 -6.48
C ASP A 29 72.77 5.88 -6.47
N ALA A 30 73.01 4.56 -6.27
CA ALA A 30 71.91 3.55 -6.20
C ALA A 30 70.83 3.86 -5.12
N LYS A 31 71.25 4.53 -4.03
CA LYS A 31 70.35 4.98 -2.97
C LYS A 31 69.38 6.07 -3.44
N GLN A 32 69.85 7.02 -4.27
CA GLN A 32 69.00 8.08 -4.81
C GLN A 32 67.96 7.53 -5.82
N ALA A 33 68.38 6.55 -6.65
CA ALA A 33 67.46 5.85 -7.55
C ALA A 33 66.36 5.09 -6.79
N GLN A 34 66.75 4.43 -5.70
CA GLN A 34 65.78 3.68 -4.86
C GLN A 34 64.80 4.60 -4.13
N THR A 35 65.26 5.76 -3.61
CA THR A 35 64.35 6.76 -2.98
C THR A 35 63.39 7.40 -3.99
N ALA A 36 63.89 7.72 -5.19
CA ALA A 36 62.99 8.25 -6.27
C ALA A 36 61.94 7.25 -6.73
N LEU A 37 62.29 5.97 -6.86
CA LEU A 37 61.33 4.90 -7.22
C LEU A 37 60.27 4.70 -6.12
N LEU A 38 60.71 4.76 -4.85
CA LEU A 38 59.80 4.66 -3.69
C LEU A 38 58.81 5.83 -3.64
N LEU A 39 59.27 7.05 -3.97
CA LEU A 39 58.45 8.25 -4.03
C LEU A 39 57.40 8.17 -5.16
N VAL A 40 57.76 7.66 -6.34
CA VAL A 40 56.84 7.44 -7.45
C VAL A 40 55.81 6.36 -7.12
N ALA A 41 56.28 5.27 -6.51
CA ALA A 41 55.38 4.19 -6.10
C ALA A 41 54.36 4.65 -5.03
N THR A 42 54.80 5.42 -4.02
CA THR A 42 53.90 5.95 -2.98
C THR A 42 52.90 6.96 -3.54
N THR A 43 53.34 7.86 -4.43
CA THR A 43 52.40 8.80 -5.09
C THR A 43 51.40 8.08 -5.99
N ALA A 44 51.78 7.07 -6.74
CA ALA A 44 50.91 6.26 -7.54
C ALA A 44 49.86 5.51 -6.67
N LEU A 45 50.29 4.97 -5.53
CA LEU A 45 49.40 4.28 -4.58
C LEU A 45 48.40 5.24 -3.95
N LEU A 46 48.79 6.45 -3.59
CA LEU A 46 47.91 7.49 -3.05
C LEU A 46 46.84 7.93 -4.07
N VAL A 47 47.24 8.07 -5.33
CA VAL A 47 46.30 8.41 -6.40
C VAL A 47 45.34 7.26 -6.67
N LEU A 48 45.81 6.01 -6.67
CA LEU A 48 44.95 4.84 -6.82
C LEU A 48 43.95 4.76 -5.66
N ALA A 49 44.41 4.97 -4.43
CA ALA A 49 43.49 5.00 -3.26
C ALA A 49 42.45 6.13 -3.37
N GLY A 50 42.88 7.33 -3.79
CA GLY A 50 41.97 8.47 -4.00
C GLY A 50 40.92 8.21 -5.08
N THR A 51 41.32 7.56 -6.19
CA THR A 51 40.37 7.18 -7.26
C THR A 51 39.41 6.11 -6.81
N LEU A 52 39.84 5.13 -6.03
CA LEU A 52 38.94 4.09 -5.46
C LEU A 52 37.94 4.69 -4.48
N VAL A 53 38.34 5.60 -3.60
CA VAL A 53 37.44 6.31 -2.67
C VAL A 53 36.44 7.17 -3.45
N TRP A 54 36.87 7.83 -4.50
CA TRP A 54 35.96 8.64 -5.35
C TRP A 54 34.93 7.77 -6.09
N ILE A 55 35.38 6.64 -6.67
CA ILE A 55 34.48 5.65 -7.31
C ILE A 55 33.46 5.10 -6.29
N GLY A 56 33.94 4.78 -5.08
CA GLY A 56 33.07 4.29 -3.99
C GLY A 56 32.01 5.29 -3.60
N LYS A 57 32.34 6.58 -3.49
CA LYS A 57 31.36 7.66 -3.24
C LYS A 57 30.34 7.81 -4.38
N GLN A 58 30.79 7.75 -5.62
CA GLN A 58 29.91 7.79 -6.79
C GLN A 58 28.94 6.60 -6.81
N LEU A 59 29.45 5.41 -6.50
CA LEU A 59 28.63 4.20 -6.44
C LEU A 59 27.58 4.28 -5.31
N GLN A 60 27.96 4.79 -4.14
CA GLN A 60 27.04 5.01 -3.03
C GLN A 60 25.95 6.03 -3.38
N ASP A 61 26.30 7.11 -4.09
CA ASP A 61 25.35 8.13 -4.50
C ASP A 61 24.34 7.58 -5.53
N ILE A 62 24.79 6.72 -6.45
CA ILE A 62 23.94 6.01 -7.41
C ILE A 62 23.02 5.02 -6.70
N LEU A 63 23.57 4.21 -5.78
CA LEU A 63 22.77 3.27 -4.99
C LEU A 63 21.72 3.98 -4.12
N ARG A 64 22.07 5.16 -3.60
CA ARG A 64 21.13 6.00 -2.85
C ARG A 64 19.99 6.50 -3.75
N ARG A 65 20.31 7.00 -4.95
CA ARG A 65 19.31 7.46 -5.94
C ARG A 65 18.44 6.32 -6.46
N LEU A 66 18.99 5.13 -6.66
CA LEU A 66 18.23 3.92 -7.02
C LEU A 66 17.30 3.45 -5.89
N LYS A 67 17.67 3.70 -4.63
CA LYS A 67 16.86 3.35 -3.46
C LYS A 67 15.73 4.35 -3.18
N GLU A 68 15.93 5.61 -3.57
CA GLU A 68 14.93 6.68 -3.55
C GLU A 68 14.11 6.66 -4.85
N GLN A 69 13.40 5.59 -5.10
CA GLN A 69 12.75 5.10 -6.34
C GLN A 69 11.78 6.07 -7.07
N GLU A 70 11.65 7.31 -6.63
CA GLU A 70 10.69 8.29 -7.14
C GLU A 70 11.26 9.26 -8.20
N TYR A 71 12.58 9.30 -8.43
CA TYR A 71 13.18 10.37 -9.24
C TYR A 71 13.72 9.98 -10.62
N THR A 72 13.89 8.69 -10.92
CA THR A 72 14.59 8.29 -12.15
C THR A 72 13.73 8.39 -13.42
N SER A 73 12.41 8.43 -13.31
CA SER A 73 11.51 8.59 -14.47
C SER A 73 11.32 10.04 -14.92
N LEU A 74 11.77 11.02 -14.12
CA LEU A 74 11.54 12.45 -14.36
C LEU A 74 12.79 13.24 -14.79
N LEU A 75 13.96 12.59 -14.88
CA LEU A 75 15.19 13.28 -15.25
C LEU A 75 15.30 13.45 -16.77
N PRO A 76 15.54 14.68 -17.27
CA PRO A 76 15.87 14.91 -18.66
C PRO A 76 17.14 14.16 -19.11
N ASP A 77 17.21 13.74 -20.37
CA ASP A 77 18.33 12.97 -20.91
C ASP A 77 19.72 13.63 -20.72
N GLU A 78 19.77 14.95 -20.63
CA GLU A 78 21.01 15.69 -20.33
C GLU A 78 21.54 15.48 -18.91
N GLU A 79 20.69 15.18 -17.92
CA GLU A 79 21.11 14.90 -16.55
C GLU A 79 21.57 13.45 -16.33
N LYS A 80 21.06 12.51 -17.13
CA LYS A 80 21.51 11.11 -17.12
C LYS A 80 23.00 11.00 -17.47
N ASN A 81 23.48 11.81 -18.40
CA ASN A 81 24.89 11.85 -18.82
C ASN A 81 25.83 12.47 -17.79
N LYS A 82 25.31 13.22 -16.80
CA LYS A 82 26.14 13.83 -15.73
C LYS A 82 26.40 12.89 -14.56
N ALA A 83 25.63 11.80 -14.43
CA ALA A 83 25.73 10.91 -13.28
C ALA A 83 26.97 10.00 -13.27
N LEU A 84 27.45 9.59 -14.48
CA LEU A 84 28.65 8.75 -14.64
C LEU A 84 29.45 9.19 -15.88
N PRO A 85 30.19 10.28 -15.81
CA PRO A 85 30.87 10.85 -16.98
C PRO A 85 31.96 9.98 -17.59
N PHE A 86 32.40 8.92 -16.91
CA PHE A 86 33.50 8.06 -17.37
C PHE A 86 33.07 6.69 -17.91
N TYR A 87 31.81 6.27 -17.67
CA TYR A 87 31.32 4.95 -18.08
C TYR A 87 29.87 5.00 -18.58
N PRO A 88 29.60 5.70 -19.68
CA PRO A 88 28.22 5.77 -20.24
C PRO A 88 27.65 4.37 -20.52
N GLN A 89 28.47 3.45 -21.05
CA GLN A 89 28.04 2.07 -21.34
C GLN A 89 27.66 1.26 -20.09
N LEU A 90 28.30 1.52 -18.94
CA LEU A 90 27.96 0.89 -17.67
C LEU A 90 26.61 1.43 -17.15
N TRP A 91 26.36 2.72 -17.33
CA TRP A 91 25.10 3.36 -16.96
C TRP A 91 23.94 2.78 -17.78
N ASP A 92 24.12 2.70 -19.10
CA ASP A 92 23.11 2.13 -20.01
C ASP A 92 22.86 0.65 -19.69
N ALA A 93 23.89 -0.14 -19.36
CA ALA A 93 23.73 -1.53 -18.97
C ALA A 93 22.96 -1.69 -17.64
N VAL A 94 23.26 -0.84 -16.65
CA VAL A 94 22.57 -0.84 -15.36
C VAL A 94 21.12 -0.40 -15.52
N MET A 95 20.87 0.66 -16.31
CA MET A 95 19.50 1.15 -16.55
C MET A 95 18.67 0.16 -17.35
N ASN A 96 19.22 -0.47 -18.37
CA ASN A 96 18.56 -1.54 -19.10
C ASN A 96 18.21 -2.72 -18.19
N GLN A 97 19.09 -3.11 -17.26
CA GLN A 97 18.76 -4.16 -16.27
C GLN A 97 17.65 -3.72 -15.29
N VAL A 98 17.65 -2.46 -14.85
CA VAL A 98 16.59 -1.92 -13.99
C VAL A 98 15.26 -1.86 -14.71
N ASP A 99 15.26 -1.47 -15.97
CA ASP A 99 14.03 -1.41 -16.78
C ASP A 99 13.50 -2.83 -17.10
N MET A 100 14.37 -3.79 -17.44
CA MET A 100 13.99 -5.20 -17.58
C MET A 100 13.44 -5.81 -16.28
N ALA A 101 14.03 -5.46 -15.13
CA ALA A 101 13.52 -5.90 -13.83
C ALA A 101 12.13 -5.31 -13.54
N LYS A 102 11.90 -4.03 -13.85
CA LYS A 102 10.58 -3.38 -13.70
C LYS A 102 9.53 -3.99 -14.63
N GLU A 103 9.89 -4.30 -15.88
CA GLU A 103 9.00 -4.96 -16.82
C GLU A 103 8.67 -6.39 -16.36
N SER A 104 9.65 -7.11 -15.80
CA SER A 104 9.45 -8.44 -15.22
C SER A 104 8.52 -8.39 -14.00
N ASP A 105 8.72 -7.45 -13.07
CA ASP A 105 7.86 -7.27 -11.89
C ASP A 105 6.44 -6.87 -12.29
N ALA A 106 6.29 -6.00 -13.30
CA ALA A 106 4.99 -5.61 -13.84
C ALA A 106 4.28 -6.77 -14.53
N ALA A 107 5.02 -7.61 -15.29
CA ALA A 107 4.48 -8.78 -15.94
C ALA A 107 4.03 -9.85 -14.92
N GLU A 108 4.82 -10.09 -13.86
CA GLU A 108 4.47 -11.01 -12.77
C GLU A 108 3.22 -10.54 -12.01
N GLU A 109 3.13 -9.24 -11.72
CA GLU A 109 1.93 -8.66 -11.08
C GLU A 109 0.70 -8.76 -11.99
N TYR A 110 0.88 -8.53 -13.30
CA TYR A 110 -0.19 -8.69 -14.28
C TYR A 110 -0.66 -10.15 -14.40
N GLU A 111 0.26 -11.11 -14.42
CA GLU A 111 -0.06 -12.55 -14.44
C GLU A 111 -0.78 -12.97 -13.16
N ARG A 112 -0.32 -12.47 -12.01
CA ARG A 112 -0.96 -12.69 -10.72
C ARG A 112 -2.37 -12.10 -10.67
N GLN A 113 -2.56 -10.89 -11.16
CA GLN A 113 -3.89 -10.26 -11.26
C GLN A 113 -4.79 -11.03 -12.21
N ALA A 114 -4.29 -11.45 -13.38
CA ALA A 114 -5.02 -12.25 -14.34
C ALA A 114 -5.42 -13.62 -13.75
N THR A 115 -4.51 -14.26 -13.01
CA THR A 115 -4.78 -15.53 -12.33
C THR A 115 -5.84 -15.38 -11.23
N LEU A 116 -5.74 -14.34 -10.40
CA LEU A 116 -6.76 -14.01 -9.39
C LEU A 116 -8.10 -13.72 -10.06
N GLN A 117 -8.09 -13.01 -11.18
CA GLN A 117 -9.28 -12.69 -11.95
C GLN A 117 -9.92 -13.95 -12.58
N ALA A 118 -9.09 -14.88 -13.09
CA ALA A 118 -9.55 -16.15 -13.60
C ALA A 118 -10.15 -17.05 -12.51
N LEU A 119 -9.49 -17.14 -11.34
CA LEU A 119 -9.98 -17.88 -10.19
C LEU A 119 -11.30 -17.30 -9.65
N GLN A 120 -11.43 -15.98 -9.58
CA GLN A 120 -12.66 -15.31 -9.17
C GLN A 120 -13.79 -15.45 -10.20
N SER A 121 -13.48 -15.62 -11.50
CA SER A 121 -14.47 -15.82 -12.56
C SER A 121 -15.04 -17.23 -12.59
N GLN A 122 -14.45 -18.20 -11.86
CA GLN A 122 -14.98 -19.56 -11.76
C GLN A 122 -16.31 -19.62 -11.01
N ILE A 123 -16.62 -18.62 -10.15
CA ILE A 123 -17.97 -18.47 -9.62
C ILE A 123 -18.74 -17.63 -10.65
N ASN A 124 -19.67 -18.25 -11.36
CA ASN A 124 -20.57 -17.53 -12.27
C ASN A 124 -21.58 -16.73 -11.43
N PRO A 125 -21.45 -15.39 -11.30
CA PRO A 125 -22.34 -14.59 -10.45
C PRO A 125 -23.79 -14.68 -10.93
N HIS A 126 -23.98 -14.75 -12.22
CA HIS A 126 -25.30 -14.83 -12.82
C HIS A 126 -26.03 -16.15 -12.47
N PHE A 127 -25.30 -17.26 -12.45
CA PHE A 127 -25.87 -18.54 -12.01
C PHE A 127 -26.28 -18.48 -10.55
N LEU A 128 -25.44 -17.89 -9.69
CA LEU A 128 -25.75 -17.74 -8.27
C LEU A 128 -27.02 -16.90 -8.06
N TYR A 129 -27.13 -15.75 -8.72
CA TYR A 129 -28.32 -14.89 -8.61
C TYR A 129 -29.58 -15.57 -9.10
N ASN A 130 -29.54 -16.20 -10.26
CA ASN A 130 -30.68 -16.91 -10.82
C ASN A 130 -31.15 -18.06 -9.92
N THR A 131 -30.22 -18.76 -9.29
CA THR A 131 -30.53 -19.84 -8.36
C THR A 131 -31.21 -19.28 -7.10
N LEU A 132 -30.67 -18.19 -6.52
CA LEU A 132 -31.29 -17.56 -5.35
C LEU A 132 -32.70 -17.00 -5.67
N GLU A 133 -32.87 -16.37 -6.84
CA GLU A 133 -34.21 -15.87 -7.27
C GLU A 133 -35.20 -17.02 -7.51
N CYS A 134 -34.78 -18.14 -8.06
CA CYS A 134 -35.62 -19.32 -8.23
C CYS A 134 -36.10 -19.86 -6.88
N ILE A 135 -35.19 -19.97 -5.90
CA ILE A 135 -35.53 -20.46 -4.55
C ILE A 135 -36.44 -19.43 -3.84
N ARG A 136 -36.17 -18.12 -4.02
CA ARG A 136 -37.02 -17.05 -3.49
C ARG A 136 -38.46 -17.14 -4.04
N GLY A 137 -38.57 -17.33 -5.35
CA GLY A 137 -39.87 -17.53 -5.99
C GLY A 137 -40.65 -18.71 -5.42
N GLN A 138 -39.95 -19.85 -5.17
CA GLN A 138 -40.60 -21.01 -4.55
C GLN A 138 -41.03 -20.72 -3.10
N ALA A 139 -40.18 -20.05 -2.31
CA ALA A 139 -40.50 -19.67 -0.93
C ALA A 139 -41.76 -18.77 -0.85
N LEU A 140 -41.87 -17.84 -1.81
CA LEU A 140 -43.09 -16.99 -1.91
C LEU A 140 -44.35 -17.80 -2.28
N MET A 141 -44.22 -18.76 -3.19
CA MET A 141 -45.35 -19.66 -3.54
C MET A 141 -45.78 -20.53 -2.36
N ASP A 142 -44.84 -20.95 -1.54
CA ASP A 142 -45.07 -21.74 -0.32
C ASP A 142 -45.54 -20.88 0.86
N GLY A 143 -45.71 -19.55 0.66
CA GLY A 143 -46.12 -18.60 1.70
C GLY A 143 -45.07 -18.29 2.75
N ASN A 144 -43.80 -18.70 2.52
CA ASN A 144 -42.69 -18.46 3.45
C ASN A 144 -41.96 -17.16 3.14
N THR A 145 -42.59 -16.03 3.51
CA THR A 145 -42.04 -14.68 3.27
C THR A 145 -40.67 -14.47 3.94
N SER A 146 -40.47 -15.03 5.12
CA SER A 146 -39.26 -14.93 5.91
C SER A 146 -38.05 -15.52 5.18
N VAL A 147 -38.20 -16.70 4.55
CA VAL A 147 -37.13 -17.28 3.70
C VAL A 147 -36.93 -16.47 2.43
N ALA A 148 -38.02 -15.94 1.85
CA ALA A 148 -37.95 -15.10 0.66
C ALA A 148 -37.15 -13.82 0.92
N ASP A 149 -37.40 -13.14 2.06
CA ASP A 149 -36.66 -11.93 2.47
C ASP A 149 -35.18 -12.21 2.71
N MET A 150 -34.86 -13.35 3.34
CA MET A 150 -33.47 -13.77 3.53
C MET A 150 -32.74 -14.01 2.20
N LEU A 151 -33.40 -14.65 1.25
CA LEU A 151 -32.83 -14.92 -0.08
C LEU A 151 -32.65 -13.65 -0.89
N GLU A 152 -33.55 -12.69 -0.76
CA GLU A 152 -33.41 -11.37 -1.36
C GLU A 152 -32.19 -10.63 -0.78
N ALA A 153 -32.06 -10.58 0.55
CA ALA A 153 -30.91 -9.98 1.21
C ALA A 153 -29.58 -10.65 0.79
N LEU A 154 -29.57 -11.99 0.69
CA LEU A 154 -28.41 -12.75 0.26
C LEU A 154 -28.05 -12.44 -1.21
N GLY A 155 -29.04 -12.34 -2.08
CA GLY A 155 -28.86 -11.94 -3.47
C GLY A 155 -28.27 -10.53 -3.61
N ASN A 156 -28.79 -9.58 -2.84
CA ASN A 156 -28.30 -8.19 -2.83
C ASN A 156 -26.88 -8.11 -2.29
N PHE A 157 -26.59 -8.79 -1.18
CA PHE A 157 -25.25 -8.88 -0.59
C PHE A 157 -24.20 -9.43 -1.57
N PHE A 158 -24.51 -10.53 -2.26
CA PHE A 158 -23.59 -11.10 -3.25
C PHE A 158 -23.43 -10.19 -4.47
N ARG A 159 -24.53 -9.59 -4.96
CA ARG A 159 -24.48 -8.65 -6.08
C ARG A 159 -23.56 -7.49 -5.78
N TYR A 160 -23.69 -6.92 -4.58
CA TYR A 160 -22.81 -5.85 -4.14
C TYR A 160 -21.36 -6.32 -4.02
N SER A 161 -21.09 -7.43 -3.33
CA SER A 161 -19.74 -7.92 -3.06
C SER A 161 -18.97 -8.36 -4.31
N ILE A 162 -19.67 -8.97 -5.30
CA ILE A 162 -19.04 -9.53 -6.52
C ILE A 162 -18.99 -8.52 -7.67
N SER A 163 -19.79 -7.47 -7.65
CA SER A 163 -19.77 -6.44 -8.69
C SER A 163 -18.41 -5.74 -8.77
N ARG A 164 -17.76 -5.80 -9.95
CA ARG A 164 -16.40 -5.30 -10.20
C ARG A 164 -16.37 -3.88 -10.78
N ARG A 165 -17.54 -3.29 -11.07
CA ARG A 165 -17.62 -2.10 -11.94
C ARG A 165 -17.17 -0.81 -11.25
N GLU A 166 -17.20 -0.75 -9.93
CA GLU A 166 -17.01 0.50 -9.19
C GLU A 166 -16.14 0.27 -7.95
N ASN A 167 -15.06 1.02 -7.85
CA ASN A 167 -14.20 1.03 -6.67
C ASN A 167 -14.73 1.99 -5.59
N VAL A 168 -15.62 2.91 -5.99
CA VAL A 168 -16.24 3.94 -5.16
C VAL A 168 -17.74 3.91 -5.40
N VAL A 169 -18.53 3.96 -4.34
CA VAL A 169 -19.99 3.84 -4.32
C VAL A 169 -20.59 4.91 -3.44
N THR A 170 -21.91 5.08 -3.45
CA THR A 170 -22.55 6.01 -2.51
C THR A 170 -22.57 5.43 -1.09
N LEU A 171 -22.63 6.31 -0.08
CA LEU A 171 -22.82 5.88 1.31
C LEU A 171 -24.12 5.09 1.46
N ALA A 172 -25.17 5.46 0.73
CA ALA A 172 -26.43 4.70 0.67
C ALA A 172 -26.22 3.24 0.25
N ASP A 173 -25.35 2.98 -0.75
CA ASP A 173 -25.07 1.62 -1.21
C ASP A 173 -24.36 0.79 -0.13
N GLU A 174 -23.36 1.36 0.58
CA GLU A 174 -22.69 0.72 1.72
C GLU A 174 -23.66 0.40 2.85
N ILE A 175 -24.54 1.35 3.22
CA ILE A 175 -25.56 1.15 4.25
C ILE A 175 -26.55 0.05 3.86
N ASN A 176 -27.01 0.02 2.62
CA ASN A 176 -27.92 -1.01 2.13
C ASN A 176 -27.26 -2.40 2.13
N ASN A 177 -25.95 -2.46 1.81
CA ASN A 177 -25.18 -3.69 1.93
C ASN A 177 -25.09 -4.18 3.38
N ILE A 178 -24.85 -3.26 4.34
CA ILE A 178 -24.85 -3.60 5.77
C ILE A 178 -26.23 -4.09 6.22
N ARG A 179 -27.32 -3.43 5.82
CA ARG A 179 -28.67 -3.88 6.15
C ARG A 179 -28.93 -5.30 5.66
N SER A 180 -28.52 -5.61 4.43
CA SER A 180 -28.61 -6.97 3.86
C SER A 180 -27.78 -7.97 4.67
N TYR A 181 -26.54 -7.61 5.03
CA TYR A 181 -25.68 -8.43 5.86
C TYR A 181 -26.26 -8.69 7.25
N MET A 182 -26.77 -7.65 7.92
CA MET A 182 -27.38 -7.75 9.26
C MET A 182 -28.63 -8.64 9.24
N LEU A 183 -29.46 -8.54 8.21
CA LEU A 183 -30.62 -9.40 8.04
C LEU A 183 -30.21 -10.88 7.93
N ILE A 184 -29.18 -11.19 7.15
CA ILE A 184 -28.63 -12.55 7.03
C ILE A 184 -28.09 -13.04 8.38
N GLN A 185 -27.34 -12.22 9.10
CA GLN A 185 -26.77 -12.58 10.40
C GLN A 185 -27.88 -12.77 11.46
N ASN A 186 -28.91 -11.93 11.45
CA ASN A 186 -30.05 -12.08 12.37
C ASN A 186 -30.85 -13.35 12.12
N TYR A 187 -30.96 -13.77 10.88
CA TYR A 187 -31.53 -15.07 10.54
C TYR A 187 -30.71 -16.22 11.13
N ARG A 188 -29.38 -16.15 10.99
CA ARG A 188 -28.44 -17.16 11.50
C ARG A 188 -28.41 -17.22 13.02
N PHE A 189 -28.54 -16.05 13.68
CA PHE A 189 -28.35 -15.92 15.12
C PHE A 189 -29.62 -15.56 15.88
N LEU A 190 -30.80 -15.86 15.32
CA LEU A 190 -32.09 -15.71 15.95
C LEU A 190 -32.38 -14.27 16.45
N ASN A 191 -32.17 -13.29 15.59
CA ASN A 191 -32.38 -11.85 15.84
C ASN A 191 -31.57 -11.32 17.04
N ARG A 192 -30.34 -11.76 17.15
CA ARG A 192 -29.43 -11.43 18.24
C ARG A 192 -28.86 -10.02 18.12
N TYR A 193 -28.74 -9.48 16.92
CA TYR A 193 -28.02 -8.26 16.65
C TYR A 193 -28.95 -7.15 16.17
N GLN A 194 -28.69 -5.93 16.65
CA GLN A 194 -29.35 -4.73 16.19
C GLN A 194 -28.40 -3.88 15.37
N PHE A 195 -28.93 -3.13 14.42
CA PHE A 195 -28.18 -2.15 13.65
C PHE A 195 -28.95 -0.83 13.66
N GLU A 196 -28.31 0.19 14.18
CA GLU A 196 -28.86 1.54 14.28
C GLU A 196 -28.09 2.49 13.37
N LEU A 197 -28.76 3.48 12.83
CA LEU A 197 -28.20 4.48 11.95
C LEU A 197 -28.59 5.87 12.46
N GLU A 198 -27.59 6.67 12.73
CA GLU A 198 -27.74 8.02 13.26
C GLU A 198 -27.06 9.03 12.32
N PHE A 199 -27.78 10.09 11.94
CA PHE A 199 -27.24 11.22 11.22
C PHE A 199 -27.21 12.43 12.15
N LEU A 200 -26.05 13.10 12.23
CA LEU A 200 -25.90 14.32 13.02
C LEU A 200 -26.22 15.58 12.20
N GLU A 201 -26.31 15.44 10.88
CA GLU A 201 -26.74 16.45 9.92
C GLU A 201 -27.85 15.91 9.01
N ASP A 202 -28.27 16.70 8.01
CA ASP A 202 -29.29 16.30 7.06
C ASP A 202 -28.88 15.02 6.29
N GLU A 203 -29.73 13.99 6.37
CA GLU A 203 -29.49 12.64 5.84
C GLU A 203 -29.29 12.62 4.32
N GLU A 204 -30.19 13.29 3.56
CA GLU A 204 -30.20 13.20 2.09
C GLU A 204 -28.86 13.57 1.43
N PRO A 205 -28.18 14.70 1.79
CA PRO A 205 -26.90 15.02 1.19
C PRO A 205 -25.80 14.02 1.57
N LEU A 206 -25.86 13.43 2.77
CA LEU A 206 -24.85 12.50 3.27
C LEU A 206 -24.94 11.14 2.61
N LEU A 207 -26.14 10.64 2.36
CA LEU A 207 -26.36 9.39 1.64
C LEU A 207 -25.79 9.42 0.21
N GLY A 208 -25.75 10.60 -0.42
CA GLY A 208 -25.16 10.82 -1.74
C GLY A 208 -23.64 10.93 -1.76
N CYS A 209 -22.96 10.97 -0.61
CA CYS A 209 -21.51 11.02 -0.54
C CYS A 209 -20.88 9.73 -1.06
N TYR A 210 -19.77 9.87 -1.79
CA TYR A 210 -19.03 8.74 -2.33
C TYR A 210 -17.97 8.23 -1.35
N VAL A 211 -17.95 6.91 -1.14
CA VAL A 211 -17.03 6.21 -0.25
C VAL A 211 -16.39 5.02 -0.98
N PRO A 212 -15.20 4.57 -0.60
CA PRO A 212 -14.61 3.36 -1.17
C PRO A 212 -15.48 2.15 -0.85
N LYS A 213 -15.80 1.36 -1.86
CA LYS A 213 -16.63 0.16 -1.73
C LYS A 213 -16.08 -0.81 -0.68
N LEU A 214 -16.95 -1.47 0.10
CA LEU A 214 -16.59 -2.40 1.18
C LEU A 214 -15.74 -1.73 2.29
N THR A 215 -16.06 -0.48 2.63
CA THR A 215 -15.43 0.26 3.74
C THR A 215 -16.07 -0.08 5.06
N LEU A 216 -17.40 -0.05 5.15
CA LEU A 216 -18.14 -0.23 6.39
C LEU A 216 -18.29 -1.72 6.77
N GLN A 217 -18.54 -2.58 5.80
CA GLN A 217 -18.83 -4.00 6.02
C GLN A 217 -17.77 -4.72 6.87
N PRO A 218 -16.43 -4.63 6.59
CA PRO A 218 -15.43 -5.35 7.38
C PRO A 218 -15.37 -4.91 8.84
N ILE A 219 -15.81 -3.69 9.14
CA ILE A 219 -15.86 -3.15 10.50
C ILE A 219 -17.05 -3.73 11.25
N VAL A 220 -18.24 -3.71 10.63
CA VAL A 220 -19.45 -4.34 11.17
C VAL A 220 -19.25 -5.83 11.40
N GLU A 221 -18.61 -6.54 10.45
CA GLU A 221 -18.27 -7.96 10.62
C GLU A 221 -17.40 -8.19 11.86
N LYS A 222 -16.43 -7.33 12.09
CA LYS A 222 -15.59 -7.43 13.29
C LYS A 222 -16.36 -7.15 14.59
N ALA A 223 -17.22 -6.16 14.60
CA ALA A 223 -18.10 -5.88 15.75
C ALA A 223 -18.93 -7.13 16.11
N LEU A 224 -19.54 -7.77 15.12
CA LEU A 224 -20.34 -8.97 15.36
C LEU A 224 -19.54 -10.17 15.83
N ILE A 225 -18.34 -10.40 15.26
CA ILE A 225 -17.54 -11.59 15.56
C ILE A 225 -16.80 -11.44 16.89
N HIS A 226 -16.26 -10.25 17.18
CA HIS A 226 -15.38 -10.02 18.32
C HIS A 226 -16.05 -9.22 19.45
N GLY A 227 -16.85 -8.22 19.09
CA GLY A 227 -17.56 -7.39 20.08
C GLY A 227 -18.54 -8.21 20.92
N PHE A 228 -19.24 -9.15 20.29
CA PHE A 228 -20.33 -9.89 20.92
C PHE A 228 -20.07 -11.37 21.16
N GLN A 229 -18.79 -11.77 21.21
CA GLN A 229 -18.41 -13.19 21.32
C GLN A 229 -19.06 -13.87 22.53
N ASN A 230 -19.09 -13.22 23.67
CA ASN A 230 -19.62 -13.75 24.92
C ASN A 230 -20.96 -13.09 25.34
N GLN A 231 -21.52 -12.21 24.52
CA GLN A 231 -22.79 -11.54 24.81
C GLN A 231 -23.98 -12.26 24.16
N LYS A 232 -25.16 -12.15 24.73
CA LYS A 232 -26.40 -12.76 24.19
C LYS A 232 -27.04 -11.93 23.07
N SER A 233 -26.79 -10.64 23.07
CA SER A 233 -27.29 -9.66 22.09
C SER A 233 -26.28 -8.53 22.01
N GLY A 234 -26.32 -7.76 20.93
CA GLY A 234 -25.49 -6.59 20.74
C GLY A 234 -26.08 -5.64 19.73
N CYS A 235 -25.70 -4.38 19.85
CA CYS A 235 -26.07 -3.30 18.95
C CYS A 235 -24.82 -2.74 18.25
N VAL A 236 -24.92 -2.57 16.93
CA VAL A 236 -23.94 -1.83 16.13
C VAL A 236 -24.59 -0.57 15.64
N THR A 237 -24.03 0.58 16.00
CA THR A 237 -24.52 1.89 15.58
C THR A 237 -23.58 2.49 14.55
N LEU A 238 -24.09 2.94 13.42
CA LEU A 238 -23.37 3.77 12.47
C LEU A 238 -23.81 5.22 12.66
N THR A 239 -22.90 6.05 13.14
CA THR A 239 -23.11 7.50 13.22
C THR A 239 -22.41 8.16 12.03
N VAL A 240 -23.16 9.03 11.35
CA VAL A 240 -22.71 9.78 10.17
C VAL A 240 -22.69 11.25 10.49
N ASP A 241 -21.53 11.87 10.35
CA ASP A 241 -21.29 13.28 10.55
C ASP A 241 -20.51 13.85 9.36
N ALA A 242 -20.61 15.14 9.10
CA ALA A 242 -19.85 15.79 8.04
C ALA A 242 -19.51 17.24 8.37
N SER A 243 -18.40 17.70 7.84
CA SER A 243 -18.07 19.12 7.69
C SER A 243 -18.16 19.51 6.22
N ASP A 244 -17.79 20.76 5.90
CA ASP A 244 -17.76 21.23 4.50
C ASP A 244 -16.83 20.37 3.60
N SER A 245 -15.76 19.82 4.15
CA SER A 245 -14.72 19.10 3.39
C SER A 245 -14.52 17.64 3.78
N MET A 246 -15.07 17.20 4.92
CA MET A 246 -14.84 15.86 5.47
C MET A 246 -16.16 15.16 5.77
N LEU A 247 -16.18 13.84 5.53
CA LEU A 247 -17.21 12.91 5.95
C LEU A 247 -16.61 12.05 7.07
N MET A 248 -17.27 12.02 8.22
CA MET A 248 -16.88 11.25 9.39
C MET A 248 -17.93 10.16 9.64
N LEU A 249 -17.47 8.91 9.66
CA LEU A 249 -18.30 7.73 9.88
C LEU A 249 -17.78 7.03 11.12
N THR A 250 -18.62 6.85 12.13
CA THR A 250 -18.26 6.12 13.33
C THR A 250 -19.11 4.86 13.45
N ILE A 251 -18.46 3.70 13.51
CA ILE A 251 -19.11 2.42 13.79
C ILE A 251 -18.80 2.06 15.23
N SER A 252 -19.85 2.03 16.05
CA SER A 252 -19.79 1.73 17.49
C SER A 252 -20.44 0.39 17.77
N ASP A 253 -19.80 -0.46 18.56
CA ASP A 253 -20.40 -1.66 19.15
C ASP A 253 -20.48 -1.53 20.66
N ASP A 254 -21.53 -2.09 21.28
CA ASP A 254 -21.71 -2.19 22.72
C ASP A 254 -21.13 -3.48 23.31
N GLY A 255 -20.06 -3.99 22.67
CA GLY A 255 -19.39 -5.22 22.98
C GLY A 255 -18.50 -5.20 24.22
N GLU A 256 -17.65 -6.21 24.34
CA GLU A 256 -16.74 -6.36 25.50
C GLU A 256 -15.63 -5.30 25.55
N GLY A 257 -15.35 -4.64 24.44
CA GLY A 257 -14.25 -3.70 24.31
C GLY A 257 -12.88 -4.38 24.39
N MET A 258 -11.84 -3.56 24.45
CA MET A 258 -10.44 -4.01 24.42
C MET A 258 -9.62 -3.32 25.52
N ASP A 259 -8.65 -4.05 26.08
CA ASP A 259 -7.63 -3.48 26.94
C ASP A 259 -6.73 -2.52 26.15
N ALA A 260 -6.13 -1.54 26.82
CA ALA A 260 -5.29 -0.51 26.21
C ALA A 260 -4.14 -1.10 25.36
N ALA A 261 -3.50 -2.18 25.83
CA ALA A 261 -2.42 -2.82 25.10
C ALA A 261 -2.90 -3.49 23.78
N VAL A 262 -4.09 -4.09 23.81
CA VAL A 262 -4.71 -4.71 22.61
C VAL A 262 -5.14 -3.62 21.61
N LEU A 263 -5.71 -2.52 22.11
CA LEU A 263 -6.11 -1.37 21.31
C LEU A 263 -4.90 -0.69 20.62
N GLU A 264 -3.82 -0.46 21.38
CA GLU A 264 -2.59 0.11 20.84
C GLU A 264 -2.00 -0.76 19.73
N GLU A 265 -1.93 -2.08 19.94
CA GLU A 265 -1.47 -3.04 18.92
C GLU A 265 -2.39 -3.05 17.70
N LEU A 266 -3.72 -2.94 17.88
CA LEU A 266 -4.68 -2.84 16.77
C LEU A 266 -4.43 -1.57 15.95
N ASN A 267 -4.35 -0.39 16.59
CA ASN A 267 -4.09 0.87 15.91
C ASN A 267 -2.72 0.88 15.23
N ARG A 268 -1.70 0.30 15.86
CA ARG A 268 -0.39 0.11 15.24
C ARG A 268 -0.45 -0.74 13.97
N LYS A 269 -1.26 -1.82 13.96
CA LYS A 269 -1.50 -2.66 12.78
C LYS A 269 -2.26 -1.90 11.69
N ILE A 270 -3.32 -1.20 12.04
CA ILE A 270 -4.11 -0.38 11.10
C ILE A 270 -3.21 0.61 10.37
N GLN A 271 -2.27 1.25 11.08
CA GLN A 271 -1.37 2.27 10.52
C GLN A 271 -0.09 1.70 9.90
N SER A 272 0.19 0.40 10.08
CA SER A 272 1.45 -0.18 9.62
C SER A 272 1.52 -0.26 8.09
N ARG A 273 2.71 0.08 7.54
CA ARG A 273 3.04 -0.02 6.11
C ARG A 273 3.54 -1.40 5.69
N GLN A 274 3.62 -2.37 6.59
CA GLN A 274 4.24 -3.65 6.25
C GLN A 274 3.46 -4.34 5.13
N THR A 275 4.15 -4.45 4.02
CA THR A 275 3.74 -5.05 2.77
C THR A 275 3.35 -6.53 2.98
N LEU A 276 2.34 -6.97 2.24
CA LEU A 276 1.86 -8.37 2.10
C LEU A 276 2.94 -9.40 1.69
N LEU A 277 4.22 -9.05 1.62
CA LEU A 277 5.35 -9.93 1.28
C LEU A 277 5.74 -10.92 2.39
N ARG A 278 5.19 -10.79 3.60
CA ARG A 278 5.26 -11.86 4.60
C ARG A 278 3.96 -12.65 4.56
N LYS A 279 4.06 -13.96 4.31
CA LYS A 279 2.95 -14.91 4.46
C LYS A 279 2.14 -14.54 5.70
N PRO A 280 0.80 -14.46 5.62
CA PRO A 280 -0.02 -14.21 6.79
C PRO A 280 0.24 -15.34 7.78
N ALA A 281 1.01 -15.05 8.81
CA ALA A 281 1.10 -15.91 9.97
C ALA A 281 -0.24 -15.71 10.69
N SER A 282 -1.10 -16.71 10.59
CA SER A 282 -2.39 -16.87 11.24
C SER A 282 -3.47 -15.83 10.81
N HIS A 283 -4.72 -16.26 10.79
CA HIS A 283 -5.94 -15.45 10.67
C HIS A 283 -6.01 -14.46 11.85
N GLY A 284 -5.21 -13.39 11.80
CA GLY A 284 -4.97 -12.47 12.90
C GLY A 284 -5.89 -11.26 12.84
N ASN A 285 -6.46 -10.93 13.99
CA ASN A 285 -7.19 -9.69 14.29
C ASN A 285 -6.47 -8.46 13.73
N GLY A 286 -7.08 -7.73 12.79
CA GLY A 286 -6.59 -6.44 12.30
C GLY A 286 -6.32 -6.34 10.80
N ILE A 287 -6.15 -7.45 10.05
CA ILE A 287 -5.85 -7.41 8.60
C ILE A 287 -6.97 -6.71 7.80
N ALA A 288 -8.23 -6.95 8.15
CA ALA A 288 -9.36 -6.35 7.45
C ALA A 288 -9.40 -4.83 7.60
N LEU A 289 -9.25 -4.32 8.83
CA LEU A 289 -9.20 -2.87 9.10
C LEU A 289 -7.96 -2.22 8.48
N GLN A 290 -6.80 -2.89 8.53
CA GLN A 290 -5.59 -2.44 7.86
C GLN A 290 -5.79 -2.30 6.35
N ASN A 291 -6.46 -3.25 5.71
CA ASN A 291 -6.74 -3.21 4.27
C ASN A 291 -7.68 -2.05 3.92
N VAL A 292 -8.72 -1.81 4.74
CA VAL A 292 -9.62 -0.66 4.56
C VAL A 292 -8.84 0.65 4.72
N ASN A 293 -8.06 0.79 5.80
CA ASN A 293 -7.25 1.98 6.04
C ASN A 293 -6.28 2.26 4.88
N ARG A 294 -5.55 1.23 4.46
CA ARG A 294 -4.61 1.34 3.34
C ARG A 294 -5.30 1.79 2.05
N ARG A 295 -6.46 1.22 1.74
CA ARG A 295 -7.24 1.62 0.55
C ARG A 295 -7.67 3.07 0.62
N ILE A 296 -8.16 3.55 1.76
CA ILE A 296 -8.53 4.96 1.97
C ILE A 296 -7.31 5.86 1.77
N MET A 297 -6.17 5.52 2.40
CA MET A 297 -4.94 6.30 2.28
C MET A 297 -4.38 6.32 0.84
N MET A 298 -4.55 5.23 0.09
CA MET A 298 -4.12 5.17 -1.32
C MET A 298 -5.00 6.04 -2.23
N LEU A 299 -6.31 6.11 -1.96
CA LEU A 299 -7.25 6.89 -2.77
C LEU A 299 -7.23 8.38 -2.43
N TYR A 300 -7.10 8.72 -1.15
CA TYR A 300 -7.34 10.10 -0.69
C TYR A 300 -6.16 10.72 0.06
N GLY A 301 -5.07 9.98 0.25
CA GLY A 301 -3.89 10.47 0.97
C GLY A 301 -3.94 10.22 2.48
N ARG A 302 -2.84 10.62 3.14
CA ARG A 302 -2.57 10.25 4.55
C ARG A 302 -3.40 11.02 5.59
N SER A 303 -4.07 12.06 5.19
CA SER A 303 -4.95 12.83 6.07
C SER A 303 -6.27 12.11 6.37
N TYR A 304 -6.54 11.03 5.65
CA TYR A 304 -7.74 10.22 5.75
C TYR A 304 -7.38 8.80 6.19
N GLY A 305 -8.33 8.09 6.79
CA GLY A 305 -8.09 6.73 7.25
C GLY A 305 -8.99 6.31 8.40
N LEU A 306 -8.55 5.28 9.14
CA LEU A 306 -9.25 4.71 10.28
C LEU A 306 -8.49 4.89 11.58
N HIS A 307 -9.24 5.06 12.67
CA HIS A 307 -8.75 4.94 14.03
C HIS A 307 -9.75 4.18 14.91
N ALA A 308 -9.27 3.35 15.82
CA ALA A 308 -10.12 2.62 16.75
C ALA A 308 -9.94 3.17 18.16
N TYR A 309 -11.06 3.29 18.88
CA TYR A 309 -11.15 3.63 20.30
C TYR A 309 -11.89 2.49 20.98
N SER A 310 -11.50 2.13 22.20
CA SER A 310 -12.18 1.07 22.94
C SER A 310 -11.94 1.21 24.42
N THR A 311 -12.93 0.78 25.21
CA THR A 311 -12.84 0.71 26.66
C THR A 311 -13.39 -0.64 27.11
N PRO A 312 -12.66 -1.40 27.97
CA PRO A 312 -13.14 -2.69 28.46
C PRO A 312 -14.55 -2.57 29.08
N GLY A 313 -15.46 -3.43 28.64
CA GLY A 313 -16.85 -3.48 29.09
C GLY A 313 -17.77 -2.38 28.53
N ARG A 314 -17.29 -1.56 27.58
CA ARG A 314 -18.08 -0.49 26.94
C ARG A 314 -18.16 -0.57 25.42
N GLY A 315 -17.42 -1.52 24.82
CA GLY A 315 -17.41 -1.71 23.37
C GLY A 315 -16.26 -1.01 22.66
N THR A 316 -16.42 -0.87 21.34
CA THR A 316 -15.40 -0.31 20.46
C THR A 316 -16.03 0.64 19.46
N ASP A 317 -15.37 1.79 19.25
CA ASP A 317 -15.68 2.76 18.22
C ASP A 317 -14.59 2.71 17.15
N VAL A 318 -14.98 2.59 15.89
CA VAL A 318 -14.07 2.72 14.75
C VAL A 318 -14.46 3.95 13.95
N GLU A 319 -13.64 4.98 14.03
CA GLU A 319 -13.79 6.23 13.32
C GLU A 319 -13.13 6.14 11.94
N ILE A 320 -13.82 6.60 10.92
CA ILE A 320 -13.38 6.66 9.54
C ILE A 320 -13.49 8.10 9.06
N ILE A 321 -12.38 8.66 8.61
CA ILE A 321 -12.34 10.01 8.05
C ILE A 321 -12.11 9.91 6.55
N LEU A 322 -13.01 10.52 5.77
CA LEU A 322 -13.01 10.54 4.31
C LEU A 322 -13.20 11.97 3.80
N PRO A 323 -12.79 12.30 2.57
CA PRO A 323 -13.20 13.56 1.94
C PRO A 323 -14.70 13.53 1.64
N ARG A 324 -15.40 14.66 1.81
CA ARG A 324 -16.82 14.81 1.44
C ARG A 324 -16.92 15.01 -0.07
N ILE A 325 -17.19 13.94 -0.81
CA ILE A 325 -17.32 13.94 -2.27
C ILE A 325 -18.76 13.62 -2.62
N THR A 326 -19.48 14.57 -3.23
CA THR A 326 -20.90 14.46 -3.59
C THR A 326 -21.16 14.24 -5.09
N LYS A 327 -20.12 14.32 -5.93
CA LYS A 327 -20.20 13.95 -7.36
C LYS A 327 -19.10 12.96 -7.65
N ALA A 328 -19.34 12.04 -8.59
CA ALA A 328 -18.36 11.08 -9.07
C ALA A 328 -17.20 11.79 -9.82
N GLU A 329 -16.51 12.69 -9.19
CA GLU A 329 -15.18 13.13 -9.58
C GLU A 329 -14.18 12.06 -9.11
N VAL A 330 -14.45 10.86 -9.53
CA VAL A 330 -13.48 9.78 -9.41
C VAL A 330 -12.61 9.88 -10.64
N THR A 331 -11.57 10.66 -10.55
CA THR A 331 -10.45 10.53 -11.47
C THR A 331 -9.74 9.20 -11.16
N PRO A 332 -9.42 8.42 -12.19
CA PRO A 332 -8.92 7.05 -12.10
C PRO A 332 -7.62 6.92 -11.33
#